data_8152e5ed916d81911712c7351f691ee9
#
_entry.id   8152e5ed916d81911712c7351f691ee9
#
_cell.length_a   1.000
_cell.length_b   1.000
_cell.length_c   1.000
_cell.angle_alpha   90.00
_cell.angle_beta   90.00
_cell.angle_gamma   90.00
#
_symmetry.space_group_name_H-M   'P 1'
#
loop_
_entity.id
_entity.type
_entity.pdbx_description
1 polymer ?
#
loop_
_entity_poly.entity_id
_entity_poly.type
_entity_poly.pdbx_seq_one_letter_code
_entity_poly.pdbx_strand_id
1 'polypeptide(L)'
;MSENRRVHFIPPKPVQREKRVGIYCRVSSNSMEQLNSLTNQVSALTRLTAVTPNWLLVDTYIDIASGKTGSKRKEFMRMLEDCQAKNIEIIITKNISRFGRDTVEVLESLHKLREHGVRVIFEQEGLDTADTDSELMISIIESIAQAENESRSENIKWGYRRRAAQGTSKLYNRKCYGYENDIDGELIIKEDEAKHVRLTFELYLRGFSIIGIKRELEKRGIKTPTGKENWSKRTIDVMLSNEKYIGVVRLLNAGEHQEHYVSENNHPAIISKEQFEAVQEEKKKRSNVKKTKDGVQRKSSKYSSKKGKCN
;
A
#
# COMPACT_ATOMS: atom_id res chain seq x y z
N MET A 1 74.41 -52.11 15.22
CA MET A 1 72.93 -52.10 15.40
C MET A 1 72.40 -50.86 14.77
N SER A 2 71.82 -50.95 13.57
CA SER A 2 71.23 -49.81 12.88
C SER A 2 69.78 -49.62 13.40
N GLU A 3 69.58 -48.58 14.17
CA GLU A 3 68.23 -48.18 14.58
C GLU A 3 67.38 -47.89 13.35
N ASN A 4 66.23 -48.55 13.26
CA ASN A 4 65.26 -48.42 12.19
C ASN A 4 64.61 -47.06 12.31
N ARG A 5 65.10 -46.01 11.63
CA ARG A 5 64.49 -44.66 11.58
C ARG A 5 63.18 -44.73 10.79
N ARG A 6 62.08 -44.54 11.45
CA ARG A 6 60.78 -44.39 10.80
C ARG A 6 60.59 -42.91 10.38
N VAL A 7 60.62 -42.67 9.08
CA VAL A 7 60.33 -41.32 8.52
C VAL A 7 58.86 -41.25 8.20
N HIS A 8 58.16 -40.25 8.81
CA HIS A 8 56.78 -39.93 8.50
C HIS A 8 56.77 -38.68 7.64
N PHE A 9 56.15 -38.75 6.45
CA PHE A 9 55.87 -37.57 5.63
C PHE A 9 54.66 -36.85 6.22
N ILE A 10 54.82 -35.59 6.66
CA ILE A 10 53.72 -34.71 7.07
C ILE A 10 53.53 -33.74 5.91
N PRO A 11 52.42 -33.86 5.15
CA PRO A 11 52.13 -32.92 4.08
C PRO A 11 51.93 -31.50 4.65
N PRO A 12 52.39 -30.46 3.94
CA PRO A 12 52.12 -29.08 4.37
C PRO A 12 50.61 -28.87 4.45
N LYS A 13 50.14 -28.17 5.50
CA LYS A 13 48.75 -27.75 5.58
C LYS A 13 48.43 -26.95 4.32
N PRO A 14 47.32 -27.26 3.59
CA PRO A 14 46.94 -26.46 2.44
C PRO A 14 46.80 -25.00 2.89
N VAL A 15 47.47 -24.08 2.20
CA VAL A 15 47.32 -22.64 2.42
C VAL A 15 45.91 -22.32 1.99
N GLN A 16 45.03 -22.06 2.98
CA GLN A 16 43.67 -21.61 2.69
C GLN A 16 43.76 -20.21 2.12
N ARG A 17 43.40 -20.08 0.85
CA ARG A 17 43.33 -18.77 0.20
C ARG A 17 42.25 -17.94 0.84
N GLU A 18 42.57 -16.68 1.17
CA GLU A 18 41.56 -15.71 1.67
C GLU A 18 40.52 -15.42 0.59
N LYS A 19 39.25 -15.44 1.00
CA LYS A 19 38.11 -15.05 0.17
C LYS A 19 37.86 -13.54 0.23
N ARG A 20 37.81 -12.91 -0.91
CA ARG A 20 37.59 -11.44 -1.01
C ARG A 20 36.12 -11.14 -0.84
N VAL A 21 35.80 -10.35 0.21
CA VAL A 21 34.45 -10.02 0.65
C VAL A 21 34.14 -8.58 0.35
N GLY A 22 32.98 -8.33 -0.25
CA GLY A 22 32.35 -7.01 -0.37
C GLY A 22 31.11 -6.92 0.53
N ILE A 23 30.92 -5.78 1.17
CA ILE A 23 29.70 -5.47 1.95
C ILE A 23 28.84 -4.55 1.14
N TYR A 24 27.53 -4.88 1.01
CA TYR A 24 26.56 -3.97 0.39
C TYR A 24 25.54 -3.49 1.41
N CYS A 25 25.37 -2.17 1.50
CA CYS A 25 24.40 -1.52 2.38
C CYS A 25 23.53 -0.51 1.63
N ARG A 26 22.24 -0.46 1.96
CA ARG A 26 21.30 0.51 1.38
C ARG A 26 20.38 1.12 2.42
N VAL A 27 20.24 2.44 2.41
CA VAL A 27 19.26 3.18 3.23
C VAL A 27 18.31 4.00 2.35
N SER A 28 17.12 4.29 2.87
CA SER A 28 16.02 4.90 2.10
C SER A 28 16.05 6.44 2.09
N SER A 29 16.85 7.09 2.94
CA SER A 29 16.93 8.55 3.02
C SER A 29 18.21 8.99 3.76
N ASN A 30 18.50 10.29 3.68
CA ASN A 30 19.62 10.93 4.41
C ASN A 30 19.22 11.39 5.83
N SER A 31 18.10 10.93 6.40
CA SER A 31 17.74 11.30 7.77
C SER A 31 18.77 10.76 8.77
N MET A 32 18.98 11.47 9.89
CA MET A 32 19.92 11.06 10.94
C MET A 32 19.64 9.64 11.46
N GLU A 33 18.38 9.26 11.56
CA GLU A 33 17.97 7.91 11.97
C GLU A 33 18.43 6.84 10.96
N GLN A 34 18.32 7.14 9.67
CA GLN A 34 18.76 6.22 8.60
C GLN A 34 20.29 6.14 8.52
N LEU A 35 20.98 7.23 8.74
CA LEU A 35 22.45 7.24 8.79
C LEU A 35 22.98 6.47 10.02
N ASN A 36 22.35 6.60 11.18
CA ASN A 36 22.67 5.80 12.35
C ASN A 36 22.40 4.29 12.09
N SER A 37 21.29 3.97 11.42
CA SER A 37 21.01 2.61 10.99
C SER A 37 22.06 2.07 10.03
N LEU A 38 22.55 2.89 9.09
CA LEU A 38 23.61 2.53 8.16
C LEU A 38 24.92 2.21 8.88
N THR A 39 25.36 3.09 9.81
CA THR A 39 26.57 2.88 10.60
C THR A 39 26.52 1.55 11.36
N ASN A 40 25.37 1.23 11.97
CA ASN A 40 25.16 -0.02 12.66
C ASN A 40 25.24 -1.24 11.71
N GLN A 41 24.67 -1.13 10.50
CA GLN A 41 24.73 -2.20 9.51
C GLN A 41 26.18 -2.44 9.07
N VAL A 42 26.89 -1.40 8.65
CA VAL A 42 28.30 -1.52 8.23
C VAL A 42 29.15 -2.11 9.35
N SER A 43 29.01 -1.60 10.58
CA SER A 43 29.78 -2.11 11.73
C SER A 43 29.50 -3.60 12.01
N ALA A 44 28.24 -4.03 11.97
CA ALA A 44 27.88 -5.43 12.20
C ALA A 44 28.46 -6.36 11.12
N LEU A 45 28.28 -5.99 9.84
CA LEU A 45 28.79 -6.81 8.73
C LEU A 45 30.33 -6.80 8.65
N THR A 46 30.99 -5.70 9.00
CA THR A 46 32.45 -5.65 9.10
C THR A 46 32.97 -6.57 10.21
N ARG A 47 32.29 -6.59 11.38
CA ARG A 47 32.66 -7.54 12.46
C ARG A 47 32.48 -8.98 12.01
N LEU A 48 31.35 -9.29 11.35
CA LEU A 48 31.11 -10.64 10.80
C LEU A 48 32.23 -11.07 9.86
N THR A 49 32.65 -10.19 8.96
CA THR A 49 33.77 -10.45 8.05
C THR A 49 35.08 -10.68 8.82
N ALA A 50 35.36 -9.85 9.82
CA ALA A 50 36.61 -9.91 10.59
C ALA A 50 36.75 -11.15 11.48
N VAL A 51 35.64 -11.70 12.00
CA VAL A 51 35.66 -12.91 12.84
C VAL A 51 35.62 -14.21 12.02
N THR A 52 35.26 -14.14 10.73
CA THR A 52 35.17 -15.31 9.87
C THR A 52 36.55 -15.68 9.31
N PRO A 53 37.09 -16.87 9.59
CA PRO A 53 38.40 -17.28 9.10
C PRO A 53 38.49 -17.23 7.59
N ASN A 54 39.60 -16.77 7.06
CA ASN A 54 39.92 -16.71 5.62
C ASN A 54 39.01 -15.76 4.81
N TRP A 55 38.39 -14.79 5.46
CA TRP A 55 37.67 -13.69 4.79
C TRP A 55 38.50 -12.42 4.86
N LEU A 56 38.65 -11.74 3.71
CA LEU A 56 39.30 -10.45 3.59
C LEU A 56 38.29 -9.42 3.09
N LEU A 57 37.97 -8.42 3.90
CA LEU A 57 37.13 -7.31 3.46
C LEU A 57 37.89 -6.47 2.43
N VAL A 58 37.36 -6.38 1.22
CA VAL A 58 37.95 -5.60 0.12
C VAL A 58 37.31 -4.23 0.01
N ASP A 59 35.98 -4.18 0.02
CA ASP A 59 35.27 -2.91 -0.14
C ASP A 59 33.88 -2.92 0.51
N THR A 60 33.34 -1.70 0.71
CA THR A 60 31.98 -1.48 1.23
C THR A 60 31.22 -0.56 0.30
N TYR A 61 30.14 -1.07 -0.31
CA TYR A 61 29.29 -0.39 -1.27
C TYR A 61 28.07 0.16 -0.57
N ILE A 62 27.85 1.49 -0.64
CA ILE A 62 26.79 2.17 0.10
C ILE A 62 25.93 2.98 -0.86
N ASP A 63 24.65 2.61 -1.00
CA ASP A 63 23.67 3.41 -1.72
C ASP A 63 22.69 4.09 -0.76
N ILE A 64 22.53 5.40 -0.94
CA ILE A 64 21.52 6.19 -0.25
C ILE A 64 20.41 6.51 -1.24
N ALA A 65 19.25 5.86 -1.10
CA ALA A 65 18.11 6.08 -1.97
C ALA A 65 17.47 7.44 -1.63
N SER A 66 17.55 8.42 -2.53
CA SER A 66 16.66 9.59 -2.47
C SER A 66 15.27 9.13 -2.95
N GLY A 67 14.19 9.58 -2.27
CA GLY A 67 12.80 9.19 -2.57
C GLY A 67 12.27 9.58 -3.96
N LYS A 68 13.14 10.09 -4.84
CA LYS A 68 12.82 10.38 -6.25
C LYS A 68 13.02 9.11 -7.06
N THR A 69 11.98 8.71 -7.76
CA THR A 69 11.98 7.63 -8.75
C THR A 69 13.14 7.84 -9.74
N GLY A 70 14.08 6.89 -9.79
CA GLY A 70 15.21 6.96 -10.73
C GLY A 70 16.60 7.23 -10.13
N SER A 71 16.78 7.24 -8.80
CA SER A 71 18.12 7.29 -8.19
C SER A 71 18.92 6.06 -8.64
N LYS A 72 19.96 6.29 -9.45
CA LYS A 72 20.86 5.24 -9.94
C LYS A 72 21.60 4.66 -8.73
N ARG A 73 21.51 3.35 -8.53
CA ARG A 73 22.29 2.59 -7.53
C ARG A 73 23.72 2.46 -8.02
N LYS A 74 24.48 3.56 -7.93
CA LYS A 74 25.85 3.62 -8.47
C LYS A 74 26.78 2.61 -7.81
N GLU A 75 26.66 2.50 -6.50
CA GLU A 75 27.51 1.59 -5.73
C GLU A 75 27.12 0.12 -5.95
N PHE A 76 25.84 -0.18 -6.14
CA PHE A 76 25.41 -1.52 -6.53
C PHE A 76 25.95 -1.93 -7.91
N MET A 77 25.91 -1.01 -8.88
CA MET A 77 26.47 -1.28 -10.21
C MET A 77 27.97 -1.47 -10.15
N ARG A 78 28.69 -0.62 -9.39
CA ARG A 78 30.14 -0.77 -9.15
C ARG A 78 30.46 -2.13 -8.49
N MET A 79 29.67 -2.54 -7.51
CA MET A 79 29.78 -3.85 -6.89
C MET A 79 29.65 -5.00 -7.92
N LEU A 80 28.67 -4.93 -8.81
CA LEU A 80 28.50 -5.94 -9.87
C LEU A 80 29.69 -5.97 -10.84
N GLU A 81 30.23 -4.80 -11.22
CA GLU A 81 31.42 -4.67 -12.05
C GLU A 81 32.64 -5.30 -11.37
N ASP A 82 32.89 -5.06 -10.09
CA ASP A 82 33.96 -5.65 -9.30
C ASP A 82 33.80 -7.18 -9.16
N CYS A 83 32.57 -7.66 -9.05
CA CYS A 83 32.27 -9.10 -9.06
C CYS A 83 32.61 -9.73 -10.43
N GLN A 84 32.24 -9.07 -11.55
CA GLN A 84 32.59 -9.53 -12.90
C GLN A 84 34.09 -9.54 -13.14
N ALA A 85 34.81 -8.53 -12.62
CA ALA A 85 36.25 -8.44 -12.67
C ALA A 85 36.97 -9.48 -11.75
N LYS A 86 36.19 -10.30 -11.01
CA LYS A 86 36.69 -11.25 -10.01
C LYS A 86 37.45 -10.56 -8.85
N ASN A 87 37.20 -9.32 -8.57
CA ASN A 87 37.76 -8.61 -7.42
C ASN A 87 37.05 -9.01 -6.12
N ILE A 88 35.79 -9.45 -6.20
CA ILE A 88 34.95 -9.89 -5.08
C ILE A 88 34.47 -11.31 -5.32
N GLU A 89 34.52 -12.16 -4.31
CA GLU A 89 34.08 -13.57 -4.34
C GLU A 89 32.83 -13.79 -3.44
N ILE A 90 32.65 -12.95 -2.44
CA ILE A 90 31.52 -13.03 -1.51
C ILE A 90 30.93 -11.64 -1.34
N ILE A 91 29.61 -11.52 -1.45
CA ILE A 91 28.85 -10.33 -1.08
C ILE A 91 28.08 -10.62 0.20
N ILE A 92 28.16 -9.70 1.18
CA ILE A 92 27.36 -9.76 2.40
C ILE A 92 26.46 -8.55 2.43
N THR A 93 25.18 -8.77 2.69
CA THR A 93 24.19 -7.70 2.91
C THR A 93 23.31 -8.06 4.09
N LYS A 94 22.70 -7.04 4.69
CA LYS A 94 21.88 -7.25 5.88
C LYS A 94 20.66 -8.12 5.59
N ASN A 95 19.92 -7.82 4.53
CA ASN A 95 18.71 -8.55 4.15
C ASN A 95 18.38 -8.39 2.66
N ILE A 96 17.47 -9.21 2.18
CA ILE A 96 17.03 -9.24 0.78
C ILE A 96 16.44 -7.89 0.34
N SER A 97 15.65 -7.23 1.18
CA SER A 97 15.02 -5.94 0.84
C SER A 97 16.05 -4.79 0.73
N ARG A 98 17.25 -4.93 1.26
CA ARG A 98 18.36 -4.00 1.05
C ARG A 98 19.15 -4.31 -0.22
N PHE A 99 19.21 -5.59 -0.59
CA PHE A 99 19.92 -6.02 -1.79
C PHE A 99 19.20 -5.61 -3.08
N GLY A 100 17.89 -5.80 -3.20
CA GLY A 100 17.07 -5.37 -4.35
C GLY A 100 15.96 -4.39 -4.00
N ARG A 101 15.28 -3.86 -5.02
CA ARG A 101 14.08 -3.02 -4.90
C ARG A 101 12.80 -3.84 -4.97
N ASP A 102 12.85 -4.89 -5.73
CA ASP A 102 11.77 -5.84 -5.94
C ASP A 102 12.35 -7.23 -6.16
N THR A 103 11.48 -8.23 -6.16
CA THR A 103 11.83 -9.63 -6.28
C THR A 103 12.55 -9.94 -7.61
N VAL A 104 12.16 -9.29 -8.71
CA VAL A 104 12.75 -9.53 -10.03
C VAL A 104 14.20 -9.05 -10.07
N GLU A 105 14.47 -7.81 -9.60
CA GLU A 105 15.83 -7.27 -9.51
C GLU A 105 16.74 -8.13 -8.63
N VAL A 106 16.21 -8.66 -7.50
CA VAL A 106 16.98 -9.58 -6.63
C VAL A 106 17.36 -10.84 -7.38
N LEU A 107 16.39 -11.52 -7.99
CA LEU A 107 16.62 -12.78 -8.69
C LEU A 107 17.56 -12.63 -9.88
N GLU A 108 17.38 -11.59 -10.72
CA GLU A 108 18.28 -11.31 -11.83
C GLU A 108 19.71 -11.02 -11.37
N SER A 109 19.87 -10.28 -10.28
CA SER A 109 21.18 -9.96 -9.72
C SER A 109 21.86 -11.18 -9.15
N LEU A 110 21.13 -12.04 -8.42
CA LEU A 110 21.66 -13.31 -7.90
C LEU A 110 22.08 -14.26 -9.02
N HIS A 111 21.29 -14.33 -10.11
CA HIS A 111 21.64 -15.14 -11.26
C HIS A 111 22.96 -14.67 -11.89
N LYS A 112 23.11 -13.38 -12.15
CA LYS A 112 24.35 -12.79 -12.67
C LYS A 112 25.55 -13.05 -11.76
N LEU A 113 25.41 -12.86 -10.45
CA LEU A 113 26.49 -13.09 -9.49
C LEU A 113 26.88 -14.57 -9.45
N ARG A 114 25.93 -15.48 -9.53
CA ARG A 114 26.16 -16.92 -9.59
C ARG A 114 26.92 -17.34 -10.86
N GLU A 115 26.58 -16.75 -12.02
CA GLU A 115 27.33 -17.00 -13.28
C GLU A 115 28.81 -16.62 -13.16
N HIS A 116 29.12 -15.60 -12.34
CA HIS A 116 30.50 -15.18 -12.05
C HIS A 116 31.14 -15.93 -10.87
N GLY A 117 30.44 -16.90 -10.27
CA GLY A 117 30.91 -17.67 -9.12
C GLY A 117 30.97 -16.88 -7.82
N VAL A 118 30.18 -15.77 -7.70
CA VAL A 118 30.10 -14.96 -6.50
C VAL A 118 29.01 -15.48 -5.58
N ARG A 119 29.37 -15.71 -4.32
CA ARG A 119 28.49 -16.11 -3.23
C ARG A 119 27.82 -14.88 -2.63
N VAL A 120 26.51 -14.94 -2.32
CA VAL A 120 25.79 -13.87 -1.64
C VAL A 120 25.21 -14.39 -0.33
N ILE A 121 25.42 -13.63 0.74
CA ILE A 121 24.95 -13.95 2.09
C ILE A 121 24.03 -12.85 2.58
N PHE A 122 22.82 -13.24 2.97
CA PHE A 122 21.81 -12.40 3.62
C PHE A 122 21.83 -12.68 5.13
N GLU A 123 22.45 -11.79 5.89
CA GLU A 123 22.74 -12.01 7.32
C GLU A 123 21.48 -12.20 8.15
N GLN A 124 20.47 -11.36 7.94
CA GLN A 124 19.25 -11.35 8.75
C GLN A 124 18.37 -12.59 8.48
N GLU A 125 18.28 -13.04 7.22
CA GLU A 125 17.52 -14.23 6.83
C GLU A 125 18.31 -15.53 7.04
N GLY A 126 19.61 -15.44 7.33
CA GLY A 126 20.48 -16.60 7.41
C GLY A 126 20.59 -17.38 6.10
N LEU A 127 20.43 -16.70 4.97
CA LEU A 127 20.46 -17.31 3.64
C LEU A 127 21.81 -17.15 2.99
N ASP A 128 22.25 -18.21 2.32
CA ASP A 128 23.53 -18.30 1.63
C ASP A 128 23.34 -18.96 0.27
N THR A 129 23.76 -18.29 -0.79
CA THR A 129 23.63 -18.83 -2.16
C THR A 129 24.54 -20.00 -2.45
N ALA A 130 25.55 -20.26 -1.61
CA ALA A 130 26.41 -21.43 -1.76
C ALA A 130 25.76 -22.71 -1.23
N ASP A 131 24.94 -22.58 -0.19
CA ASP A 131 24.37 -23.74 0.54
C ASP A 131 22.90 -23.98 0.15
N THR A 132 22.25 -23.01 -0.54
CA THR A 132 20.83 -23.07 -0.87
C THR A 132 20.62 -23.37 -2.35
N ASP A 133 19.78 -24.36 -2.65
CA ASP A 133 19.35 -24.64 -4.02
C ASP A 133 18.59 -23.44 -4.64
N SER A 134 18.72 -23.29 -5.96
CA SER A 134 18.14 -22.15 -6.70
C SER A 134 16.63 -22.09 -6.58
N GLU A 135 15.93 -23.21 -6.69
CA GLU A 135 14.46 -23.25 -6.60
C GLU A 135 13.99 -22.91 -5.20
N LEU A 136 14.68 -23.44 -4.18
CA LEU A 136 14.39 -23.10 -2.79
C LEU A 136 14.67 -21.62 -2.51
N MET A 137 15.76 -21.05 -3.04
CA MET A 137 16.08 -19.63 -2.89
C MET A 137 14.99 -18.74 -3.50
N ILE A 138 14.52 -19.06 -4.70
CA ILE A 138 13.42 -18.34 -5.36
C ILE A 138 12.16 -18.37 -4.46
N SER A 139 11.77 -19.55 -4.00
CA SER A 139 10.59 -19.73 -3.15
C SER A 139 10.68 -18.95 -1.84
N ILE A 140 11.85 -18.90 -1.20
CA ILE A 140 12.06 -18.12 0.02
C ILE A 140 11.97 -16.63 -0.27
N ILE A 141 12.59 -16.12 -1.34
CA ILE A 141 12.55 -14.70 -1.73
C ILE A 141 11.12 -14.26 -2.03
N GLU A 142 10.35 -15.06 -2.76
CA GLU A 142 8.96 -14.78 -3.05
C GLU A 142 8.10 -14.76 -1.79
N SER A 143 8.28 -15.70 -0.88
CA SER A 143 7.57 -15.76 0.39
C SER A 143 7.86 -14.55 1.28
N ILE A 144 9.12 -14.11 1.35
CA ILE A 144 9.52 -12.90 2.10
C ILE A 144 8.90 -11.66 1.48
N ALA A 145 8.96 -11.51 0.14
CA ALA A 145 8.36 -10.38 -0.55
C ALA A 145 6.83 -10.31 -0.33
N GLN A 146 6.14 -11.45 -0.32
CA GLN A 146 4.72 -11.53 0.00
C GLN A 146 4.46 -11.10 1.45
N ALA A 147 5.19 -11.63 2.42
CA ALA A 147 5.05 -11.28 3.83
C ALA A 147 5.31 -9.79 4.10
N GLU A 148 6.31 -9.19 3.46
CA GLU A 148 6.57 -7.74 3.55
C GLU A 148 5.40 -6.91 2.99
N ASN A 149 4.81 -7.31 1.86
CA ASN A 149 3.67 -6.63 1.26
C ASN A 149 2.42 -6.72 2.15
N GLU A 150 2.15 -7.88 2.74
CA GLU A 150 1.05 -8.10 3.69
C GLU A 150 1.25 -7.23 4.94
N SER A 151 2.42 -7.27 5.55
CA SER A 151 2.77 -6.45 6.72
C SER A 151 2.65 -4.95 6.44
N ARG A 152 3.10 -4.49 5.26
CA ARG A 152 2.96 -3.10 4.84
C ARG A 152 1.48 -2.71 4.68
N SER A 153 0.67 -3.59 4.08
CA SER A 153 -0.77 -3.39 3.94
C SER A 153 -1.48 -3.28 5.30
N GLU A 154 -1.13 -4.16 6.24
CA GLU A 154 -1.67 -4.14 7.59
C GLU A 154 -1.27 -2.88 8.36
N ASN A 155 -0.02 -2.46 8.28
CA ASN A 155 0.47 -1.23 8.89
C ASN A 155 -0.26 0.01 8.35
N ILE A 156 -0.52 0.06 7.04
CA ILE A 156 -1.30 1.13 6.42
C ILE A 156 -2.75 1.10 6.96
N LYS A 157 -3.40 -0.05 7.00
CA LYS A 157 -4.76 -0.21 7.54
C LYS A 157 -4.82 0.19 9.01
N TRP A 158 -3.85 -0.26 9.81
CA TRP A 158 -3.74 0.12 11.22
C TRP A 158 -3.58 1.63 11.40
N GLY A 159 -2.71 2.26 10.61
CA GLY A 159 -2.54 3.71 10.62
C GLY A 159 -3.82 4.48 10.23
N TYR A 160 -4.61 3.96 9.29
CA TYR A 160 -5.93 4.53 8.97
C TYR A 160 -6.92 4.38 10.12
N ARG A 161 -7.02 3.20 10.74
CA ARG A 161 -7.89 2.94 11.90
C ARG A 161 -7.55 3.85 13.06
N ARG A 162 -6.27 3.94 13.41
CA ARG A 162 -5.80 4.79 14.49
C ARG A 162 -6.17 6.26 14.28
N ARG A 163 -5.91 6.82 13.10
CA ARG A 163 -6.28 8.21 12.77
C ARG A 163 -7.80 8.41 12.75
N ALA A 164 -8.56 7.41 12.29
CA ALA A 164 -10.02 7.46 12.33
C ALA A 164 -10.52 7.48 13.77
N ALA A 165 -10.04 6.58 14.63
CA ALA A 165 -10.41 6.52 16.05
C ALA A 165 -10.05 7.82 16.82
N GLN A 166 -8.93 8.47 16.48
CA GLN A 166 -8.48 9.72 17.09
C GLN A 166 -9.16 10.97 16.50
N GLY A 167 -10.02 10.84 15.48
CA GLY A 167 -10.63 11.99 14.80
C GLY A 167 -9.68 12.81 13.92
N THR A 168 -8.40 12.38 13.78
CA THR A 168 -7.35 13.11 13.05
C THR A 168 -7.22 12.73 11.57
N SER A 169 -8.11 11.87 11.09
CA SER A 169 -8.10 11.45 9.69
C SER A 169 -8.57 12.56 8.75
N LYS A 170 -7.75 12.93 7.78
CA LYS A 170 -8.14 13.89 6.72
C LYS A 170 -9.35 13.43 5.90
N LEU A 171 -9.78 12.16 6.03
CA LEU A 171 -10.98 11.67 5.37
C LEU A 171 -12.27 12.26 5.96
N TYR A 172 -12.24 12.73 7.22
CA TYR A 172 -13.38 13.44 7.82
C TYR A 172 -13.68 14.72 7.04
N ASN A 173 -12.64 15.45 6.64
CA ASN A 173 -12.75 16.73 5.94
C ASN A 173 -12.67 16.60 4.40
N ARG A 174 -12.86 15.39 3.86
CA ARG A 174 -12.93 15.19 2.41
C ARG A 174 -14.19 15.88 1.85
N LYS A 175 -13.97 16.89 1.01
CA LYS A 175 -15.06 17.68 0.42
C LYS A 175 -16.00 16.83 -0.44
N CYS A 176 -17.27 17.23 -0.46
CA CYS A 176 -18.29 16.74 -1.37
C CYS A 176 -19.10 17.94 -1.89
N TYR A 177 -19.98 17.71 -2.86
CA TYR A 177 -20.81 18.77 -3.45
C TYR A 177 -21.63 19.49 -2.38
N GLY A 178 -21.61 20.81 -2.39
CA GLY A 178 -22.20 21.65 -1.35
C GLY A 178 -21.23 22.09 -0.26
N TYR A 179 -19.98 21.57 -0.26
CA TYR A 179 -18.94 21.93 0.70
C TYR A 179 -17.62 22.25 0.02
N GLU A 180 -16.86 23.13 0.63
CA GLU A 180 -15.47 23.41 0.32
C GLU A 180 -14.61 23.37 1.58
N ASN A 181 -13.29 23.33 1.44
CA ASN A 181 -12.39 23.42 2.58
C ASN A 181 -11.95 24.87 2.76
N ASP A 182 -11.93 25.32 4.02
CA ASP A 182 -11.33 26.58 4.41
C ASP A 182 -9.79 26.50 4.43
N ILE A 183 -9.14 27.55 4.97
CA ILE A 183 -7.67 27.66 5.06
C ILE A 183 -7.07 26.58 5.97
N ASP A 184 -7.81 26.18 7.01
CA ASP A 184 -7.42 25.16 7.98
C ASP A 184 -7.75 23.74 7.51
N GLY A 185 -8.43 23.61 6.37
CA GLY A 185 -8.83 22.33 5.77
C GLY A 185 -10.14 21.78 6.31
N GLU A 186 -10.87 22.56 7.10
CA GLU A 186 -12.19 22.20 7.64
C GLU A 186 -13.30 22.41 6.58
N LEU A 187 -14.38 21.63 6.69
CA LEU A 187 -15.49 21.73 5.75
C LEU A 187 -16.42 22.90 6.09
N ILE A 188 -16.54 23.83 5.14
CA ILE A 188 -17.50 24.94 5.18
C ILE A 188 -18.53 24.81 4.06
N ILE A 189 -19.72 25.38 4.27
CA ILE A 189 -20.81 25.34 3.29
C ILE A 189 -20.46 26.24 2.10
N LYS A 190 -20.49 25.67 0.90
CA LYS A 190 -20.46 26.41 -0.36
C LYS A 190 -21.89 26.71 -0.80
N GLU A 191 -22.37 27.90 -0.50
CA GLU A 191 -23.79 28.24 -0.57
C GLU A 191 -24.40 28.05 -1.97
N ASP A 192 -23.63 28.32 -3.04
CA ASP A 192 -24.10 28.14 -4.41
C ASP A 192 -24.48 26.69 -4.72
N GLU A 193 -23.66 25.74 -4.24
CA GLU A 193 -23.92 24.31 -4.39
C GLU A 193 -24.90 23.78 -3.34
N ALA A 194 -24.87 24.31 -2.13
CA ALA A 194 -25.77 23.93 -1.03
C ALA A 194 -27.24 24.13 -1.36
N LYS A 195 -27.57 25.23 -2.07
CA LYS A 195 -28.94 25.49 -2.59
C LYS A 195 -29.44 24.36 -3.48
N HIS A 196 -28.57 23.79 -4.30
CA HIS A 196 -28.92 22.67 -5.19
C HIS A 196 -29.12 21.37 -4.41
N VAL A 197 -28.34 21.15 -3.35
CA VAL A 197 -28.51 20.01 -2.43
C VAL A 197 -29.88 20.10 -1.77
N ARG A 198 -30.20 21.25 -1.14
CA ARG A 198 -31.53 21.51 -0.49
C ARG A 198 -32.65 21.27 -1.47
N LEU A 199 -32.56 21.83 -2.68
CA LEU A 199 -33.56 21.63 -3.74
C LEU A 199 -33.73 20.13 -4.08
N THR A 200 -32.65 19.35 -4.17
CA THR A 200 -32.72 17.93 -4.49
C THR A 200 -33.49 17.16 -3.41
N PHE A 201 -33.24 17.43 -2.14
CA PHE A 201 -33.97 16.84 -1.00
C PHE A 201 -35.44 17.24 -0.98
N GLU A 202 -35.73 18.50 -1.22
CA GLU A 202 -37.12 19.05 -1.28
C GLU A 202 -37.93 18.39 -2.41
N LEU A 203 -37.38 18.33 -3.62
CA LEU A 203 -38.03 17.65 -4.76
C LEU A 203 -38.33 16.19 -4.47
N TYR A 204 -37.41 15.49 -3.80
CA TYR A 204 -37.63 14.09 -3.46
C TYR A 204 -38.80 13.92 -2.47
N LEU A 205 -38.88 14.76 -1.44
CA LEU A 205 -39.97 14.74 -0.48
C LEU A 205 -41.30 15.18 -1.08
N ARG A 206 -41.31 16.07 -2.10
CA ARG A 206 -42.48 16.40 -2.90
C ARG A 206 -42.99 15.28 -3.82
N GLY A 207 -42.32 14.12 -3.80
CA GLY A 207 -42.77 12.96 -4.56
C GLY A 207 -42.08 12.76 -5.92
N PHE A 208 -41.12 13.60 -6.30
CA PHE A 208 -40.40 13.40 -7.57
C PHE A 208 -39.59 12.10 -7.55
N SER A 209 -39.57 11.40 -8.67
CA SER A 209 -38.65 10.30 -8.88
C SER A 209 -37.22 10.81 -9.12
N ILE A 210 -36.19 9.96 -8.93
CA ILE A 210 -34.80 10.31 -9.26
C ILE A 210 -34.64 10.82 -10.70
N ILE A 211 -35.43 10.24 -11.65
CA ILE A 211 -35.46 10.71 -13.05
C ILE A 211 -36.12 12.08 -13.16
N GLY A 212 -37.20 12.34 -12.40
CA GLY A 212 -37.86 13.64 -12.35
C GLY A 212 -36.93 14.72 -11.79
N ILE A 213 -36.21 14.42 -10.73
CA ILE A 213 -35.20 15.33 -10.13
C ILE A 213 -34.10 15.63 -11.14
N LYS A 214 -33.56 14.58 -11.81
CA LYS A 214 -32.57 14.76 -12.86
C LYS A 214 -33.03 15.79 -13.90
N ARG A 215 -34.22 15.59 -14.48
CA ARG A 215 -34.80 16.49 -15.50
C ARG A 215 -34.97 17.92 -14.99
N GLU A 216 -35.37 18.07 -13.74
CA GLU A 216 -35.61 19.38 -13.12
C GLU A 216 -34.28 20.16 -12.90
N LEU A 217 -33.21 19.44 -12.46
CA LEU A 217 -31.89 20.02 -12.31
C LEU A 217 -31.31 20.44 -13.66
N GLU A 218 -31.44 19.58 -14.67
CA GLU A 218 -30.98 19.86 -16.04
C GLU A 218 -31.77 21.03 -16.67
N LYS A 219 -33.10 21.08 -16.48
CA LYS A 219 -33.93 22.19 -16.97
C LYS A 219 -33.51 23.55 -16.36
N ARG A 220 -33.06 23.55 -15.11
CA ARG A 220 -32.55 24.74 -14.43
C ARG A 220 -31.09 25.07 -14.78
N GLY A 221 -30.45 24.35 -15.64
CA GLY A 221 -29.04 24.55 -16.02
C GLY A 221 -28.04 24.26 -14.89
N ILE A 222 -28.45 23.48 -13.87
CA ILE A 222 -27.62 23.15 -12.71
C ILE A 222 -26.60 22.08 -13.13
N LYS A 223 -25.31 22.42 -13.09
CA LYS A 223 -24.22 21.51 -13.44
C LYS A 223 -23.96 20.48 -12.34
N THR A 224 -23.49 19.30 -12.74
CA THR A 224 -23.09 18.22 -11.83
C THR A 224 -21.86 18.63 -10.99
N PRO A 225 -21.52 17.88 -9.92
CA PRO A 225 -20.29 18.08 -9.15
C PRO A 225 -19.00 18.08 -9.97
N THR A 226 -19.04 17.47 -11.17
CA THR A 226 -17.92 17.41 -12.12
C THR A 226 -18.03 18.41 -13.28
N GLY A 227 -18.97 19.38 -13.19
CA GLY A 227 -19.18 20.44 -14.20
C GLY A 227 -19.94 20.01 -15.45
N LYS A 228 -20.47 18.78 -15.52
CA LYS A 228 -21.24 18.28 -16.65
C LYS A 228 -22.71 18.74 -16.58
N GLU A 229 -23.35 18.88 -17.73
CA GLU A 229 -24.78 19.26 -17.80
C GLU A 229 -25.70 18.08 -17.49
N ASN A 230 -25.31 16.87 -17.87
CA ASN A 230 -26.12 15.65 -17.70
C ASN A 230 -25.90 14.99 -16.34
N TRP A 231 -26.93 14.95 -15.51
CA TRP A 231 -26.92 14.28 -14.21
C TRP A 231 -27.08 12.77 -14.34
N SER A 232 -26.31 12.00 -13.57
CA SER A 232 -26.53 10.55 -13.46
C SER A 232 -27.55 10.25 -12.33
N LYS A 233 -28.37 9.22 -12.52
CA LYS A 233 -29.27 8.71 -11.47
C LYS A 233 -28.52 8.36 -10.20
N ARG A 234 -27.33 7.75 -10.35
CA ARG A 234 -26.48 7.34 -9.24
C ARG A 234 -25.96 8.53 -8.43
N THR A 235 -25.58 9.62 -9.08
CA THR A 235 -25.12 10.83 -8.38
C THR A 235 -26.21 11.40 -7.48
N ILE A 236 -27.46 11.48 -7.97
CA ILE A 236 -28.62 11.96 -7.19
C ILE A 236 -28.92 10.99 -6.04
N ASP A 237 -28.91 9.67 -6.30
CA ASP A 237 -29.17 8.67 -5.27
C ASP A 237 -28.11 8.66 -4.16
N VAL A 238 -26.83 8.80 -4.52
CA VAL A 238 -25.72 8.97 -3.56
C VAL A 238 -25.86 10.25 -2.77
N MET A 239 -26.23 11.38 -3.42
CA MET A 239 -26.49 12.65 -2.75
C MET A 239 -27.57 12.50 -1.69
N LEU A 240 -28.71 11.93 -2.02
CA LEU A 240 -29.84 11.69 -1.10
C LEU A 240 -29.51 10.73 0.05
N SER A 241 -28.40 9.98 -0.01
CA SER A 241 -27.97 9.01 1.01
C SER A 241 -26.75 9.44 1.80
N ASN A 242 -26.18 10.61 1.51
CA ASN A 242 -24.92 11.04 2.09
C ASN A 242 -25.14 11.74 3.45
N GLU A 243 -24.75 11.08 4.54
CA GLU A 243 -24.86 11.58 5.91
C GLU A 243 -24.03 12.87 6.14
N LYS A 244 -23.08 13.20 5.27
CA LYS A 244 -22.34 14.47 5.38
C LYS A 244 -23.24 15.69 5.33
N TYR A 245 -24.36 15.62 4.63
CA TYR A 245 -25.28 16.76 4.58
C TYR A 245 -25.98 17.11 5.91
N ILE A 246 -25.93 16.20 6.87
CA ILE A 246 -26.38 16.44 8.25
C ILE A 246 -25.22 16.61 9.25
N GLY A 247 -24.01 16.88 8.76
CA GLY A 247 -22.82 17.08 9.59
C GLY A 247 -22.20 15.81 10.15
N VAL A 248 -22.61 14.63 9.68
CA VAL A 248 -22.11 13.33 10.14
C VAL A 248 -21.17 12.72 9.11
N VAL A 249 -20.00 12.28 9.56
CA VAL A 249 -19.04 11.57 8.71
C VAL A 249 -18.83 10.16 9.26
N ARG A 250 -19.08 9.18 8.43
CA ARG A 250 -18.85 7.77 8.74
C ARG A 250 -17.69 7.24 7.92
N LEU A 251 -16.65 6.78 8.60
CA LEU A 251 -15.54 6.06 7.99
C LEU A 251 -15.74 4.57 8.18
N LEU A 252 -15.85 3.84 7.06
CA LEU A 252 -16.04 2.41 7.03
C LEU A 252 -14.71 1.72 6.78
N ASN A 253 -14.44 0.68 7.53
CA ASN A 253 -13.35 -0.22 7.26
C ASN A 253 -13.90 -1.37 6.38
N ALA A 254 -13.34 -1.55 5.19
CA ALA A 254 -13.69 -2.65 4.30
C ALA A 254 -13.08 -3.95 4.83
N GLY A 255 -13.87 -4.80 5.49
CA GLY A 255 -13.46 -6.11 6.01
C GLY A 255 -14.61 -6.83 6.70
N GLU A 256 -14.46 -8.10 6.99
CA GLU A 256 -15.50 -8.96 7.62
C GLU A 256 -15.94 -8.49 9.02
N HIS A 257 -15.09 -7.77 9.73
CA HIS A 257 -15.43 -7.06 10.97
C HIS A 257 -15.48 -5.56 10.68
N GLN A 258 -16.67 -5.08 10.31
CA GLN A 258 -16.90 -3.68 9.97
C GLN A 258 -16.88 -2.81 11.23
N GLU A 259 -15.71 -2.32 11.61
CA GLU A 259 -15.60 -1.22 12.55
C GLU A 259 -16.00 0.07 11.85
N HIS A 260 -16.94 0.79 12.44
CA HIS A 260 -17.40 2.08 11.95
C HIS A 260 -16.91 3.18 12.88
N TYR A 261 -16.24 4.18 12.33
CA TYR A 261 -15.88 5.39 13.05
C TYR A 261 -16.82 6.50 12.61
N VAL A 262 -17.62 7.00 13.53
CA VAL A 262 -18.60 8.04 13.25
C VAL A 262 -18.19 9.31 13.98
N SER A 263 -18.10 10.41 13.24
CA SER A 263 -17.95 11.76 13.79
C SER A 263 -19.28 12.50 13.60
N GLU A 264 -19.92 12.87 14.70
CA GLU A 264 -21.12 13.70 14.71
C GLU A 264 -20.72 15.17 14.86
N ASN A 265 -21.51 16.07 14.27
CA ASN A 265 -21.22 17.52 14.26
C ASN A 265 -19.81 17.85 13.74
N ASN A 266 -19.34 17.10 12.78
CA ASN A 266 -18.01 17.27 12.19
C ASN A 266 -17.89 18.61 11.43
N HIS A 267 -18.98 19.08 10.84
CA HIS A 267 -19.05 20.30 10.04
C HIS A 267 -20.49 20.83 10.00
N PRO A 268 -20.73 22.09 9.58
CA PRO A 268 -22.08 22.64 9.47
C PRO A 268 -22.97 21.82 8.55
N ALA A 269 -24.20 21.54 9.00
CA ALA A 269 -25.17 20.77 8.23
C ALA A 269 -25.86 21.63 7.15
N ILE A 270 -26.04 21.09 5.93
CA ILE A 270 -26.83 21.72 4.85
C ILE A 270 -28.31 21.36 4.99
N ILE A 271 -28.60 20.14 5.46
CA ILE A 271 -29.94 19.55 5.60
C ILE A 271 -30.19 19.25 7.08
N SER A 272 -31.40 19.44 7.57
CA SER A 272 -31.73 19.02 8.94
C SER A 272 -31.81 17.50 9.05
N LYS A 273 -31.58 16.98 10.25
CA LYS A 273 -31.62 15.54 10.51
C LYS A 273 -33.01 14.95 10.21
N GLU A 274 -34.07 15.66 10.59
CA GLU A 274 -35.45 15.26 10.36
C GLU A 274 -35.77 15.15 8.85
N GLN A 275 -35.29 16.13 8.08
CA GLN A 275 -35.45 16.11 6.62
C GLN A 275 -34.70 14.97 5.96
N PHE A 276 -33.49 14.67 6.42
CA PHE A 276 -32.71 13.54 5.92
C PHE A 276 -33.38 12.20 6.25
N GLU A 277 -33.83 12.01 7.50
CA GLU A 277 -34.50 10.80 7.94
C GLU A 277 -35.80 10.56 7.15
N ALA A 278 -36.61 11.63 6.92
CA ALA A 278 -37.80 11.54 6.07
C ALA A 278 -37.46 11.05 4.64
N VAL A 279 -36.36 11.55 4.07
CA VAL A 279 -35.90 11.05 2.76
C VAL A 279 -35.48 9.58 2.81
N GLN A 280 -34.79 9.13 3.87
CA GLN A 280 -34.42 7.71 3.99
C GLN A 280 -35.64 6.80 4.16
N GLU A 281 -36.65 7.23 4.91
CA GLU A 281 -37.91 6.48 5.01
C GLU A 281 -38.65 6.39 3.66
N GLU A 282 -38.71 7.49 2.94
CA GLU A 282 -39.33 7.51 1.62
C GLU A 282 -38.56 6.64 0.61
N LYS A 283 -37.23 6.61 0.69
CA LYS A 283 -36.40 5.67 -0.09
C LYS A 283 -36.71 4.21 0.23
N LYS A 284 -36.89 3.86 1.52
CA LYS A 284 -37.30 2.51 1.93
C LYS A 284 -38.68 2.12 1.39
N LYS A 285 -39.66 3.06 1.44
CA LYS A 285 -41.01 2.82 0.89
C LYS A 285 -40.99 2.57 -0.62
N ARG A 286 -40.22 3.37 -1.37
CA ARG A 286 -40.09 3.23 -2.85
C ARG A 286 -39.21 2.08 -3.29
N SER A 287 -38.45 1.47 -2.39
CA SER A 287 -37.55 0.35 -2.74
C SER A 287 -38.32 -0.92 -3.09
N ASN A 288 -38.07 -1.45 -4.29
CA ASN A 288 -38.58 -2.75 -4.74
C ASN A 288 -37.76 -3.95 -4.30
N VAL A 289 -36.79 -3.73 -3.36
CA VAL A 289 -35.85 -4.73 -2.92
C VAL A 289 -36.10 -5.04 -1.45
N LYS A 290 -36.22 -6.34 -1.11
CA LYS A 290 -36.19 -6.83 0.27
C LYS A 290 -34.84 -7.52 0.50
N LYS A 291 -34.11 -7.13 1.56
CA LYS A 291 -32.96 -7.87 2.05
C LYS A 291 -33.48 -9.02 2.91
N THR A 292 -33.26 -10.26 2.51
CA THR A 292 -33.52 -11.49 3.29
C THR A 292 -32.20 -12.05 3.80
N LYS A 293 -32.22 -12.95 4.76
CA LYS A 293 -31.01 -13.61 5.29
C LYS A 293 -30.22 -14.35 4.20
N ASP A 294 -30.91 -14.83 3.17
CA ASP A 294 -30.35 -15.60 2.05
C ASP A 294 -29.97 -14.73 0.83
N GLY A 295 -30.02 -13.38 0.96
CA GLY A 295 -29.65 -12.46 -0.11
C GLY A 295 -30.69 -11.39 -0.42
N VAL A 296 -30.55 -10.77 -1.60
CA VAL A 296 -31.37 -9.64 -2.06
C VAL A 296 -32.48 -10.14 -3.00
N GLN A 297 -33.74 -10.09 -2.56
CA GLN A 297 -34.90 -10.44 -3.37
C GLN A 297 -35.66 -9.20 -3.84
N ARG A 298 -36.09 -9.18 -5.10
CA ARG A 298 -36.99 -8.13 -5.62
C ARG A 298 -38.41 -8.43 -5.21
N LYS A 299 -39.13 -7.44 -4.69
CA LYS A 299 -40.57 -7.51 -4.53
C LYS A 299 -41.18 -7.69 -5.91
N SER A 300 -42.18 -8.61 -6.06
CA SER A 300 -42.93 -8.70 -7.30
C SER A 300 -43.59 -7.34 -7.59
N SER A 301 -43.22 -6.70 -8.68
CA SER A 301 -43.90 -5.47 -9.10
C SER A 301 -45.19 -5.85 -9.80
N LYS A 302 -46.30 -5.28 -9.39
CA LYS A 302 -47.57 -5.36 -10.11
C LYS A 302 -47.49 -4.73 -11.52
N TYR A 303 -46.45 -4.03 -11.86
CA TYR A 303 -46.11 -3.46 -13.17
C TYR A 303 -45.05 -4.32 -13.86
N SER A 304 -45.49 -5.38 -14.50
CA SER A 304 -44.67 -6.05 -15.52
C SER A 304 -44.75 -5.20 -16.79
N SER A 305 -43.60 -4.79 -17.31
CA SER A 305 -43.50 -4.17 -18.65
C SER A 305 -43.69 -5.18 -19.81
N LYS A 306 -44.10 -6.39 -19.54
CA LYS A 306 -44.53 -7.34 -20.57
C LYS A 306 -45.89 -6.88 -21.08
N LYS A 307 -45.93 -6.21 -22.23
CA LYS A 307 -47.11 -6.06 -23.04
C LYS A 307 -47.73 -7.44 -23.20
N GLY A 308 -48.95 -7.62 -22.68
CA GLY A 308 -49.74 -8.79 -22.99
C GLY A 308 -49.81 -8.93 -24.51
N LYS A 309 -49.47 -10.11 -25.01
CA LYS A 309 -49.84 -10.45 -26.40
C LYS A 309 -51.36 -10.36 -26.44
N CYS A 310 -51.90 -9.38 -27.13
CA CYS A 310 -53.28 -9.45 -27.59
C CYS A 310 -53.39 -10.64 -28.57
N ASN A 311 -54.23 -11.61 -28.25
CA ASN A 311 -54.79 -12.53 -29.24
C ASN A 311 -55.81 -11.77 -30.05
#